data_532e0c1a12c4e965f2649906efe5fb79
#
_entry.id   532e0c1a12c4e965f2649906efe5fb79
#
_cell.length_a   1.000
_cell.length_b   1.000
_cell.length_c   1.000
_cell.angle_alpha   90.00
_cell.angle_beta   90.00
_cell.angle_gamma   90.00
#
_symmetry.space_group_name_H-M   'P 1'
#
loop_
_entity.id
_entity.type
_entity.pdbx_description
1 polymer ?
#
loop_
_entity_poly.entity_id
_entity_poly.type
_entity_poly.pdbx_seq_one_letter_code
_entity_poly.pdbx_strand_id
1 'polypeptide(L)'
;MLEKLAVIGLCLGTLLPALAQAAPAEKPKAHGSLGLDSTKKALESGDEARTLAALDEIELSGDGRAAPLVEALLTRGASAKILLRAIGVAGALGKPSSSAAIAPYVKHRAAEVRRTAALSLAHTKGDVAVKALRDALRGSDPALRGTAADGLGALGAKDAVPDLFVVLPKEVPEAAGAIGVLCAGDECKRFVALLGKLPFDVMQSGFLPLLLRTGAEVPDTAKLQLIEQLRRMATQQANALLATALASYPAAGNPKIKAAIDAALHGHTVTSGEL
;
A
#
# COMPACT_ATOMS: atom_id res chain seq x y z
N MET A 1 -67.69 -25.31 43.50
CA MET A 1 -66.59 -26.27 43.38
C MET A 1 -65.42 -25.58 42.72
N LEU A 2 -64.36 -25.48 43.50
CA LEU A 2 -63.14 -24.73 43.11
C LEU A 2 -62.30 -25.52 42.13
N GLU A 3 -61.84 -24.87 41.06
CA GLU A 3 -60.68 -25.34 40.32
C GLU A 3 -59.67 -24.24 40.17
N LYS A 4 -58.46 -24.59 40.58
CA LYS A 4 -57.29 -23.74 40.70
C LYS A 4 -56.67 -23.52 39.34
N LEU A 5 -56.59 -22.29 38.88
CA LEU A 5 -55.74 -21.87 37.70
C LEU A 5 -54.33 -21.54 38.18
N ALA A 6 -53.38 -22.35 37.77
CA ALA A 6 -51.95 -22.14 37.95
C ALA A 6 -51.45 -21.14 36.93
N VAL A 7 -50.92 -20.00 37.38
CA VAL A 7 -50.25 -18.99 36.57
C VAL A 7 -48.81 -19.43 36.37
N ILE A 8 -48.46 -19.81 35.12
CA ILE A 8 -47.08 -20.05 34.74
C ILE A 8 -46.46 -18.71 34.32
N GLY A 9 -45.60 -18.19 35.22
CA GLY A 9 -44.79 -17.01 34.93
C GLY A 9 -43.70 -17.30 33.89
N LEU A 10 -43.82 -16.69 32.73
CA LEU A 10 -42.81 -16.75 31.66
C LEU A 10 -41.75 -15.68 31.96
N CYS A 11 -40.59 -16.08 32.53
CA CYS A 11 -39.42 -15.21 32.64
C CYS A 11 -38.77 -15.03 31.25
N LEU A 12 -39.04 -13.90 30.62
CA LEU A 12 -38.25 -13.45 29.48
C LEU A 12 -36.87 -13.01 30.00
N GLY A 13 -35.90 -13.91 29.91
CA GLY A 13 -34.49 -13.60 30.07
C GLY A 13 -33.99 -12.82 28.85
N THR A 14 -33.78 -11.53 29.03
CA THR A 14 -33.06 -10.70 28.04
C THR A 14 -31.59 -11.12 28.01
N LEU A 15 -31.20 -11.91 27.03
CA LEU A 15 -29.78 -12.12 26.68
C LEU A 15 -29.27 -10.81 26.05
N LEU A 16 -28.57 -10.00 26.83
CA LEU A 16 -27.66 -8.97 26.31
C LEU A 16 -26.43 -9.70 25.74
N PRO A 17 -26.04 -9.44 24.49
CA PRO A 17 -24.75 -9.91 24.01
C PRO A 17 -23.65 -9.17 24.79
N ALA A 18 -22.84 -9.94 25.53
CA ALA A 18 -21.63 -9.45 26.14
C ALA A 18 -20.73 -8.88 25.01
N LEU A 19 -20.56 -7.55 25.00
CA LEU A 19 -19.50 -6.89 24.25
C LEU A 19 -18.18 -7.50 24.76
N ALA A 20 -17.60 -8.39 23.96
CA ALA A 20 -16.23 -8.84 24.15
C ALA A 20 -15.33 -7.61 24.07
N GLN A 21 -14.96 -7.08 25.23
CA GLN A 21 -13.88 -6.12 25.33
C GLN A 21 -12.64 -6.82 24.78
N ALA A 22 -12.17 -6.38 23.60
CA ALA A 22 -10.87 -6.75 23.09
C ALA A 22 -9.85 -6.38 24.18
N ALA A 23 -9.18 -7.40 24.71
CA ALA A 23 -8.05 -7.18 25.61
C ALA A 23 -7.08 -6.22 24.94
N PRO A 24 -6.53 -5.23 25.67
CA PRO A 24 -5.53 -4.35 25.11
C PRO A 24 -4.40 -5.22 24.57
N ALA A 25 -4.03 -5.01 23.29
CA ALA A 25 -2.92 -5.71 22.66
C ALA A 25 -1.70 -5.58 23.58
N GLU A 26 -1.23 -6.72 24.07
CA GLU A 26 -0.01 -6.78 24.90
C GLU A 26 1.09 -6.11 24.09
N LYS A 27 1.64 -5.01 24.62
CA LYS A 27 2.85 -4.41 24.07
C LYS A 27 3.90 -5.51 23.99
N PRO A 28 4.58 -5.70 22.85
CA PRO A 28 5.59 -6.73 22.75
C PRO A 28 6.56 -6.55 23.91
N LYS A 29 6.78 -7.61 24.68
CA LYS A 29 7.73 -7.65 25.79
C LYS A 29 9.04 -7.10 25.27
N ALA A 30 9.61 -6.11 25.96
CA ALA A 30 10.90 -5.56 25.62
C ALA A 30 11.91 -6.71 25.56
N HIS A 31 12.24 -7.16 24.36
CA HIS A 31 13.37 -8.07 24.16
C HIS A 31 14.60 -7.35 24.66
N GLY A 32 15.45 -8.06 25.43
CA GLY A 32 16.66 -7.48 26.00
C GLY A 32 17.44 -6.73 24.93
N SER A 33 18.11 -5.63 25.33
CA SER A 33 18.83 -4.78 24.38
C SER A 33 19.75 -5.62 23.50
N LEU A 34 19.63 -5.44 22.16
CA LEU A 34 20.46 -6.12 21.18
C LEU A 34 21.94 -5.88 21.50
N GLY A 35 22.71 -6.95 21.66
CA GLY A 35 24.14 -6.88 21.87
C GLY A 35 24.87 -6.57 20.57
N LEU A 36 25.06 -5.30 20.22
CA LEU A 36 25.60 -4.90 18.92
C LEU A 36 26.95 -5.54 18.59
N ASP A 37 27.84 -5.73 19.59
CA ASP A 37 29.16 -6.34 19.37
C ASP A 37 29.07 -7.84 19.07
N SER A 38 28.18 -8.57 19.76
CA SER A 38 27.93 -9.99 19.49
C SER A 38 27.27 -10.17 18.13
N THR A 39 26.29 -9.33 17.81
CA THR A 39 25.60 -9.30 16.51
C THR A 39 26.57 -9.02 15.37
N LYS A 40 27.45 -8.02 15.53
CA LYS A 40 28.51 -7.73 14.55
C LYS A 40 29.39 -8.96 14.29
N LYS A 41 29.90 -9.59 15.36
CA LYS A 41 30.73 -10.81 15.23
C LYS A 41 29.99 -11.95 14.53
N ALA A 42 28.68 -12.11 14.78
CA ALA A 42 27.87 -13.13 14.10
C ALA A 42 27.70 -12.82 12.61
N LEU A 43 27.44 -11.56 12.24
CA LEU A 43 27.33 -11.14 10.82
C LEU A 43 28.66 -11.25 10.07
N GLU A 44 29.78 -11.14 10.75
CA GLU A 44 31.15 -11.23 10.18
C GLU A 44 31.74 -12.66 10.24
N SER A 45 31.06 -13.64 10.86
CA SER A 45 31.58 -14.96 11.13
C SER A 45 31.86 -15.82 9.88
N GLY A 46 31.24 -15.52 8.75
CA GLY A 46 31.25 -16.37 7.56
C GLY A 46 30.36 -17.61 7.66
N ASP A 47 29.75 -17.86 8.82
CA ASP A 47 28.79 -18.94 9.04
C ASP A 47 27.39 -18.49 8.65
N GLU A 48 26.77 -19.18 7.67
CA GLU A 48 25.43 -18.83 7.16
C GLU A 48 24.37 -18.90 8.25
N ALA A 49 24.39 -19.94 9.09
CA ALA A 49 23.38 -20.15 10.12
C ALA A 49 23.45 -19.04 11.20
N ARG A 50 24.67 -18.71 11.64
CA ARG A 50 24.89 -17.60 12.59
C ARG A 50 24.50 -16.26 12.02
N THR A 51 24.84 -16.01 10.77
CA THR A 51 24.47 -14.76 10.09
C THR A 51 22.96 -14.60 9.99
N LEU A 52 22.23 -15.67 9.59
CA LEU A 52 20.77 -15.64 9.51
C LEU A 52 20.13 -15.45 10.89
N ALA A 53 20.61 -16.17 11.91
CA ALA A 53 20.11 -16.01 13.28
C ALA A 53 20.30 -14.57 13.81
N ALA A 54 21.46 -13.96 13.52
CA ALA A 54 21.70 -12.56 13.89
C ALA A 54 20.78 -11.58 13.15
N LEU A 55 20.48 -11.82 11.87
CA LEU A 55 19.53 -11.03 11.11
C LEU A 55 18.10 -11.17 11.67
N ASP A 56 17.69 -12.38 12.09
CA ASP A 56 16.41 -12.63 12.73
C ASP A 56 16.31 -11.89 14.09
N GLU A 57 17.38 -11.90 14.87
CA GLU A 57 17.46 -11.17 16.15
C GLU A 57 17.35 -9.65 15.93
N ILE A 58 18.02 -9.11 14.92
CA ILE A 58 17.93 -7.68 14.55
C ILE A 58 16.48 -7.31 14.22
N GLU A 59 15.82 -8.11 13.37
CA GLU A 59 14.44 -7.83 12.97
C GLU A 59 13.48 -7.90 14.16
N LEU A 60 13.59 -8.94 14.99
CA LEU A 60 12.76 -9.10 16.18
C LEU A 60 12.95 -7.97 17.20
N SER A 61 14.17 -7.47 17.34
CA SER A 61 14.46 -6.35 18.24
C SER A 61 13.93 -5.02 17.72
N GLY A 62 13.87 -4.85 16.39
CA GLY A 62 13.56 -3.57 15.73
C GLY A 62 14.59 -2.47 16.04
N ASP A 63 15.77 -2.82 16.56
CA ASP A 63 16.77 -1.85 16.99
C ASP A 63 17.47 -1.20 15.79
N GLY A 64 17.05 0.01 15.46
CA GLY A 64 17.62 0.77 14.35
C GLY A 64 19.12 1.06 14.47
N ARG A 65 19.76 0.87 15.62
CA ARG A 65 21.22 0.97 15.78
C ARG A 65 21.98 -0.14 15.05
N ALA A 66 21.29 -1.24 14.74
CA ALA A 66 21.87 -2.33 13.96
C ALA A 66 21.89 -2.06 12.44
N ALA A 67 21.22 -1.04 11.94
CA ALA A 67 21.17 -0.75 10.50
C ALA A 67 22.56 -0.66 9.85
N PRO A 68 23.58 0.04 10.42
CA PRO A 68 24.91 0.08 9.82
C PRO A 68 25.59 -1.28 9.70
N LEU A 69 25.27 -2.23 10.59
CA LEU A 69 25.80 -3.59 10.52
C LEU A 69 25.22 -4.39 9.34
N VAL A 70 23.91 -4.23 9.11
CA VAL A 70 23.20 -4.84 7.97
C VAL A 70 23.66 -4.19 6.66
N GLU A 71 23.82 -2.87 6.63
CA GLU A 71 24.34 -2.12 5.49
C GLU A 71 25.75 -2.55 5.10
N ALA A 72 26.64 -2.76 6.09
CA ALA A 72 27.99 -3.28 5.87
C ALA A 72 27.97 -4.71 5.29
N LEU A 73 27.07 -5.59 5.78
CA LEU A 73 26.87 -6.93 5.24
C LEU A 73 26.41 -6.85 3.77
N LEU A 74 25.43 -6.02 3.44
CA LEU A 74 24.95 -5.82 2.07
C LEU A 74 26.05 -5.30 1.16
N THR A 75 26.84 -4.33 1.60
CA THR A 75 27.95 -3.75 0.81
C THR A 75 29.05 -4.77 0.52
N ARG A 76 29.36 -5.64 1.48
CA ARG A 76 30.34 -6.72 1.32
C ARG A 76 29.84 -7.80 0.35
N GLY A 77 28.53 -7.98 0.26
CA GLY A 77 27.89 -9.08 -0.45
C GLY A 77 27.86 -10.37 0.36
N ALA A 78 26.95 -11.28 -0.01
CA ALA A 78 26.76 -12.56 0.66
C ALA A 78 26.07 -13.57 -0.29
N SER A 79 25.79 -14.79 0.19
CA SER A 79 24.96 -15.76 -0.53
C SER A 79 23.56 -15.18 -0.78
N ALA A 80 22.88 -15.64 -1.85
CA ALA A 80 21.53 -15.15 -2.21
C ALA A 80 20.56 -15.26 -1.02
N LYS A 81 20.66 -16.29 -0.21
CA LYS A 81 19.82 -16.50 0.97
C LYS A 81 20.07 -15.46 2.06
N ILE A 82 21.34 -15.15 2.35
CA ILE A 82 21.70 -14.10 3.29
C ILE A 82 21.28 -12.72 2.73
N LEU A 83 21.51 -12.46 1.43
CA LEU A 83 21.12 -11.19 0.80
C LEU A 83 19.62 -10.95 0.90
N LEU A 84 18.79 -11.94 0.58
CA LEU A 84 17.33 -11.81 0.70
C LEU A 84 16.92 -11.43 2.12
N ARG A 85 17.50 -12.12 3.11
CA ARG A 85 17.21 -11.86 4.52
C ARG A 85 17.72 -10.47 4.96
N ALA A 86 18.95 -10.11 4.62
CA ALA A 86 19.57 -8.85 4.99
C ALA A 86 18.83 -7.64 4.35
N ILE A 87 18.42 -7.75 3.07
CA ILE A 87 17.63 -6.73 2.39
C ILE A 87 16.27 -6.55 3.07
N GLY A 88 15.59 -7.65 3.42
CA GLY A 88 14.32 -7.62 4.16
C GLY A 88 14.46 -6.91 5.52
N VAL A 89 15.48 -7.29 6.29
CA VAL A 89 15.77 -6.68 7.61
C VAL A 89 16.10 -5.20 7.49
N ALA A 90 16.92 -4.80 6.50
CA ALA A 90 17.23 -3.38 6.25
C ALA A 90 15.95 -2.59 5.90
N GLY A 91 15.05 -3.19 5.11
CA GLY A 91 13.73 -2.62 4.82
C GLY A 91 12.86 -2.49 6.07
N ALA A 92 12.79 -3.54 6.90
CA ALA A 92 12.00 -3.56 8.14
C ALA A 92 12.48 -2.49 9.14
N LEU A 93 13.79 -2.26 9.25
CA LEU A 93 14.36 -1.19 10.07
C LEU A 93 14.01 0.21 9.54
N GLY A 94 13.66 0.36 8.27
CA GLY A 94 13.13 1.57 7.66
C GLY A 94 14.05 2.79 7.71
N LYS A 95 15.38 2.58 7.79
CA LYS A 95 16.34 3.69 7.86
C LYS A 95 16.63 4.26 6.46
N PRO A 96 16.53 5.56 6.25
CA PRO A 96 16.87 6.18 4.96
C PRO A 96 18.32 5.89 4.51
N SER A 97 19.27 5.74 5.43
CA SER A 97 20.66 5.36 5.12
C SER A 97 20.77 4.03 4.41
N SER A 98 19.90 3.07 4.76
CA SER A 98 19.91 1.73 4.18
C SER A 98 19.54 1.71 2.69
N SER A 99 18.89 2.76 2.17
CA SER A 99 18.54 2.86 0.74
C SER A 99 19.77 2.73 -0.16
N ALA A 100 20.90 3.31 0.22
CA ALA A 100 22.14 3.26 -0.56
C ALA A 100 22.71 1.85 -0.66
N ALA A 101 22.62 1.06 0.42
CA ALA A 101 23.08 -0.32 0.46
C ALA A 101 22.13 -1.28 -0.30
N ILE A 102 20.80 -0.98 -0.31
CA ILE A 102 19.78 -1.81 -0.98
C ILE A 102 19.70 -1.51 -2.48
N ALA A 103 19.83 -0.25 -2.91
CA ALA A 103 19.58 0.20 -4.28
C ALA A 103 20.31 -0.61 -5.38
N PRO A 104 21.57 -1.06 -5.24
CA PRO A 104 22.21 -1.88 -6.26
C PRO A 104 21.48 -3.19 -6.56
N TYR A 105 20.77 -3.74 -5.58
CA TYR A 105 20.11 -5.04 -5.66
C TYR A 105 18.84 -5.06 -6.53
N VAL A 106 18.27 -3.91 -6.90
CA VAL A 106 17.18 -3.86 -7.91
C VAL A 106 17.64 -4.30 -9.31
N LYS A 107 18.97 -4.39 -9.52
CA LYS A 107 19.59 -4.90 -10.76
C LYS A 107 20.22 -6.27 -10.59
N HIS A 108 20.01 -6.93 -9.45
CA HIS A 108 20.60 -8.26 -9.19
C HIS A 108 20.10 -9.31 -10.20
N ARG A 109 20.94 -10.29 -10.54
CA ARG A 109 20.62 -11.37 -11.50
C ARG A 109 19.39 -12.21 -11.10
N ALA A 110 19.21 -12.51 -9.81
CA ALA A 110 18.07 -13.25 -9.30
C ALA A 110 16.85 -12.34 -9.16
N ALA A 111 15.73 -12.75 -9.77
CA ALA A 111 14.47 -11.96 -9.77
C ALA A 111 13.93 -11.72 -8.36
N GLU A 112 14.04 -12.73 -7.49
CA GLU A 112 13.59 -12.63 -6.10
C GLU A 112 14.36 -11.53 -5.34
N VAL A 113 15.68 -11.46 -5.49
CA VAL A 113 16.51 -10.42 -4.86
C VAL A 113 16.12 -9.03 -5.38
N ARG A 114 15.88 -8.90 -6.71
CA ARG A 114 15.42 -7.61 -7.28
C ARG A 114 14.11 -7.15 -6.66
N ARG A 115 13.13 -8.05 -6.55
CA ARG A 115 11.79 -7.73 -6.00
C ARG A 115 11.86 -7.42 -4.51
N THR A 116 12.61 -8.22 -3.73
CA THR A 116 12.83 -7.95 -2.30
C THR A 116 13.51 -6.60 -2.10
N ALA A 117 14.49 -6.24 -2.94
CA ALA A 117 15.12 -4.93 -2.88
C ALA A 117 14.13 -3.78 -3.17
N ALA A 118 13.28 -3.93 -4.18
CA ALA A 118 12.28 -2.90 -4.50
C ALA A 118 11.24 -2.74 -3.36
N LEU A 119 10.75 -3.85 -2.78
CA LEU A 119 9.86 -3.83 -1.62
C LEU A 119 10.52 -3.14 -0.42
N SER A 120 11.77 -3.48 -0.12
CA SER A 120 12.50 -2.91 1.02
C SER A 120 12.77 -1.42 0.84
N LEU A 121 13.08 -0.97 -0.38
CA LEU A 121 13.25 0.45 -0.70
C LEU A 121 12.00 1.28 -0.43
N ALA A 122 10.81 0.72 -0.64
CA ALA A 122 9.55 1.39 -0.31
C ALA A 122 9.42 1.75 1.19
N HIS A 123 10.12 1.03 2.06
CA HIS A 123 10.11 1.27 3.50
C HIS A 123 11.25 2.17 3.98
N THR A 124 12.37 2.24 3.25
CA THR A 124 13.55 3.03 3.69
C THR A 124 13.42 4.53 3.48
N LYS A 125 12.52 4.95 2.56
CA LYS A 125 12.28 6.37 2.24
C LYS A 125 13.52 7.09 1.64
N GLY A 126 13.32 8.37 1.27
CA GLY A 126 14.38 9.23 0.75
C GLY A 126 14.65 9.11 -0.74
N ASP A 127 15.43 10.06 -1.27
CA ASP A 127 15.63 10.25 -2.71
C ASP A 127 16.34 9.08 -3.40
N VAL A 128 17.24 8.39 -2.68
CA VAL A 128 17.95 7.22 -3.21
C VAL A 128 16.95 6.08 -3.47
N ALA A 129 15.99 5.86 -2.57
CA ALA A 129 14.95 4.85 -2.74
C ALA A 129 14.05 5.21 -3.93
N VAL A 130 13.58 6.45 -4.02
CA VAL A 130 12.76 6.95 -5.14
C VAL A 130 13.50 6.77 -6.47
N LYS A 131 14.76 7.18 -6.55
CA LYS A 131 15.56 7.03 -7.76
C LYS A 131 15.72 5.56 -8.18
N ALA A 132 16.03 4.68 -7.23
CA ALA A 132 16.22 3.25 -7.52
C ALA A 132 14.92 2.60 -8.01
N LEU A 133 13.76 2.96 -7.42
CA LEU A 133 12.46 2.47 -7.85
C LEU A 133 12.06 3.03 -9.23
N ARG A 134 12.34 4.30 -9.54
CA ARG A 134 12.14 4.87 -10.88
C ARG A 134 13.00 4.16 -11.92
N ASP A 135 14.24 3.79 -11.60
CA ASP A 135 15.09 2.99 -12.47
C ASP A 135 14.51 1.57 -12.68
N ALA A 136 13.96 0.97 -11.63
CA ALA A 136 13.32 -0.36 -11.69
C ALA A 136 12.07 -0.38 -12.58
N LEU A 137 11.29 0.70 -12.64
CA LEU A 137 10.15 0.84 -13.57
C LEU A 137 10.55 0.64 -15.04
N ARG A 138 11.78 1.00 -15.42
CA ARG A 138 12.29 0.91 -16.80
C ARG A 138 12.79 -0.48 -17.14
N GLY A 139 12.89 -1.38 -16.17
CA GLY A 139 13.35 -2.75 -16.34
C GLY A 139 12.40 -3.61 -17.18
N SER A 140 12.90 -4.76 -17.66
CA SER A 140 12.12 -5.71 -18.46
C SER A 140 11.23 -6.65 -17.63
N ASP A 141 11.47 -6.77 -16.31
CA ASP A 141 10.74 -7.65 -15.40
C ASP A 141 9.38 -7.02 -15.02
N PRO A 142 8.23 -7.59 -15.48
CA PRO A 142 6.91 -7.02 -15.19
C PRO A 142 6.60 -6.95 -13.69
N ALA A 143 6.96 -8.01 -12.93
CA ALA A 143 6.70 -8.06 -11.50
C ALA A 143 7.54 -7.00 -10.74
N LEU A 144 8.79 -6.76 -11.16
CA LEU A 144 9.62 -5.70 -10.60
C LEU A 144 9.04 -4.31 -10.91
N ARG A 145 8.50 -4.11 -12.13
CA ARG A 145 7.83 -2.84 -12.47
C ARG A 145 6.62 -2.57 -11.58
N GLY A 146 5.77 -3.59 -11.36
CA GLY A 146 4.63 -3.49 -10.45
C GLY A 146 5.06 -3.12 -9.03
N THR A 147 6.01 -3.90 -8.47
CA THR A 147 6.57 -3.62 -7.13
C THR A 147 7.15 -2.21 -7.01
N ALA A 148 7.85 -1.74 -8.06
CA ALA A 148 8.44 -0.41 -8.07
C ALA A 148 7.37 0.69 -8.14
N ALA A 149 6.30 0.48 -8.91
CA ALA A 149 5.17 1.40 -8.99
C ALA A 149 4.47 1.53 -7.62
N ASP A 150 4.15 0.41 -6.97
CA ASP A 150 3.58 0.40 -5.63
C ASP A 150 4.48 1.12 -4.62
N GLY A 151 5.79 0.83 -4.67
CA GLY A 151 6.77 1.47 -3.81
C GLY A 151 6.81 2.99 -3.98
N LEU A 152 6.74 3.49 -5.21
CA LEU A 152 6.69 4.93 -5.49
C LEU A 152 5.38 5.56 -4.97
N GLY A 153 4.26 4.85 -5.10
CA GLY A 153 2.98 5.24 -4.52
C GLY A 153 3.07 5.37 -3.00
N ALA A 154 3.61 4.36 -2.33
CA ALA A 154 3.78 4.31 -0.87
C ALA A 154 4.74 5.39 -0.35
N LEU A 155 5.78 5.73 -1.11
CA LEU A 155 6.71 6.81 -0.78
C LEU A 155 6.15 8.22 -1.00
N GLY A 156 5.00 8.36 -1.65
CA GLY A 156 4.46 9.67 -2.02
C GLY A 156 5.29 10.39 -3.08
N ALA A 157 5.97 9.64 -3.97
CA ALA A 157 6.91 10.15 -4.96
C ALA A 157 6.19 10.85 -6.13
N LYS A 158 5.65 12.04 -5.93
CA LYS A 158 4.89 12.80 -6.94
C LYS A 158 5.68 13.02 -8.23
N ASP A 159 6.98 13.26 -8.13
CA ASP A 159 7.86 13.46 -9.29
C ASP A 159 8.00 12.20 -10.18
N ALA A 160 7.54 11.04 -9.72
CA ALA A 160 7.54 9.80 -10.48
C ALA A 160 6.28 9.63 -11.35
N VAL A 161 5.27 10.47 -11.22
CA VAL A 161 4.00 10.35 -11.98
C VAL A 161 4.23 10.30 -13.50
N PRO A 162 5.13 11.11 -14.10
CA PRO A 162 5.44 10.98 -15.54
C PRO A 162 5.98 9.60 -15.92
N ASP A 163 6.85 9.00 -15.09
CA ASP A 163 7.40 7.65 -15.34
C ASP A 163 6.31 6.57 -15.23
N LEU A 164 5.37 6.73 -14.27
CA LEU A 164 4.23 5.83 -14.10
C LEU A 164 3.31 5.85 -15.33
N PHE A 165 3.07 7.02 -15.92
CA PHE A 165 2.33 7.14 -17.18
C PHE A 165 3.02 6.45 -18.36
N VAL A 166 4.35 6.35 -18.37
CA VAL A 166 5.10 5.64 -19.43
C VAL A 166 4.92 4.12 -19.33
N VAL A 167 4.76 3.59 -18.10
CA VAL A 167 4.63 2.15 -17.89
C VAL A 167 3.18 1.67 -17.83
N LEU A 168 2.23 2.54 -17.59
CA LEU A 168 0.81 2.21 -17.53
C LEU A 168 0.28 1.46 -18.77
N PRO A 169 0.64 1.88 -20.03
CA PRO A 169 0.22 1.15 -21.24
C PRO A 169 0.88 -0.24 -21.39
N LYS A 170 1.83 -0.59 -20.53
CA LYS A 170 2.46 -1.93 -20.49
C LYS A 170 1.68 -2.89 -19.57
N GLU A 171 0.43 -2.56 -19.28
CA GLU A 171 -0.46 -3.34 -18.44
C GLU A 171 0.11 -3.57 -17.02
N VAL A 172 0.52 -2.47 -16.37
CA VAL A 172 1.01 -2.45 -14.99
C VAL A 172 -0.07 -1.83 -14.10
N PRO A 173 -0.99 -2.61 -13.50
CA PRO A 173 -2.09 -2.09 -12.67
C PRO A 173 -1.60 -1.29 -11.47
N GLU A 174 -0.44 -1.65 -10.90
CA GLU A 174 0.18 -0.96 -9.78
C GLU A 174 0.54 0.49 -10.16
N ALA A 175 0.90 0.73 -11.44
CA ALA A 175 1.14 2.09 -11.91
C ALA A 175 -0.14 2.94 -11.90
N ALA A 176 -1.30 2.34 -12.23
CA ALA A 176 -2.58 3.03 -12.09
C ALA A 176 -2.88 3.37 -10.62
N GLY A 177 -2.67 2.41 -9.71
CA GLY A 177 -2.81 2.61 -8.27
C GLY A 177 -1.95 3.77 -7.78
N ALA A 178 -0.67 3.76 -8.13
CA ALA A 178 0.27 4.82 -7.77
C ALA A 178 -0.14 6.19 -8.36
N ILE A 179 -0.57 6.25 -9.63
CA ILE A 179 -1.08 7.50 -10.24
C ILE A 179 -2.29 8.01 -9.46
N GLY A 180 -3.25 7.14 -9.11
CA GLY A 180 -4.43 7.51 -8.34
C GLY A 180 -4.10 8.14 -6.97
N VAL A 181 -3.02 7.69 -6.35
CA VAL A 181 -2.51 8.25 -5.08
C VAL A 181 -1.73 9.54 -5.28
N LEU A 182 -0.92 9.64 -6.34
CA LEU A 182 0.13 10.67 -6.47
C LEU A 182 -0.27 11.84 -7.37
N CYS A 183 -1.14 11.64 -8.39
CA CYS A 183 -1.42 12.64 -9.40
C CYS A 183 -1.96 13.95 -8.82
N ALA A 184 -1.69 15.07 -9.48
CA ALA A 184 -2.25 16.37 -9.13
C ALA A 184 -2.72 17.11 -10.38
N GLY A 185 -3.72 17.98 -10.23
CA GLY A 185 -4.18 18.86 -11.28
C GLY A 185 -4.52 18.16 -12.60
N ASP A 186 -3.82 18.54 -13.67
CA ASP A 186 -4.03 17.98 -15.01
C ASP A 186 -3.57 16.54 -15.17
N GLU A 187 -2.65 16.05 -14.34
CA GLU A 187 -2.27 14.63 -14.34
C GLU A 187 -3.45 13.74 -13.97
N CYS A 188 -4.26 14.12 -12.97
CA CYS A 188 -5.47 13.39 -12.61
C CYS A 188 -6.51 13.39 -13.74
N LYS A 189 -6.70 14.55 -14.43
CA LYS A 189 -7.57 14.62 -15.60
C LYS A 189 -7.06 13.72 -16.74
N ARG A 190 -5.74 13.75 -17.00
CA ARG A 190 -5.10 12.87 -17.98
C ARG A 190 -5.34 11.41 -17.65
N PHE A 191 -5.19 11.01 -16.38
CA PHE A 191 -5.42 9.64 -15.95
C PHE A 191 -6.86 9.19 -16.23
N VAL A 192 -7.84 10.00 -15.83
CA VAL A 192 -9.26 9.71 -16.08
C VAL A 192 -9.58 9.63 -17.59
N ALA A 193 -8.96 10.48 -18.41
CA ALA A 193 -9.15 10.46 -19.87
C ALA A 193 -8.58 9.21 -20.58
N LEU A 194 -7.84 8.36 -19.87
CA LEU A 194 -7.37 7.06 -20.39
C LEU A 194 -8.42 5.95 -20.19
N LEU A 195 -9.45 6.17 -19.38
CA LEU A 195 -10.54 5.20 -19.23
C LEU A 195 -11.26 5.04 -20.58
N GLY A 196 -11.40 3.78 -21.01
CA GLY A 196 -11.89 3.42 -22.34
C GLY A 196 -10.81 3.35 -23.44
N LYS A 197 -9.58 3.84 -23.17
CA LYS A 197 -8.41 3.68 -24.05
C LYS A 197 -7.50 2.56 -23.57
N LEU A 198 -7.48 2.32 -22.28
CA LEU A 198 -6.78 1.21 -21.64
C LEU A 198 -7.80 0.25 -21.00
N PRO A 199 -7.44 -1.02 -20.79
CA PRO A 199 -8.31 -2.00 -20.15
C PRO A 199 -8.74 -1.54 -18.73
N PHE A 200 -10.00 -1.78 -18.39
CA PHE A 200 -10.55 -1.34 -17.09
C PHE A 200 -9.83 -2.01 -15.92
N ASP A 201 -9.50 -3.30 -16.04
CA ASP A 201 -8.78 -4.08 -15.02
C ASP A 201 -7.39 -3.52 -14.71
N VAL A 202 -6.72 -2.93 -15.70
CA VAL A 202 -5.45 -2.20 -15.50
C VAL A 202 -5.66 -0.88 -14.76
N MET A 203 -6.75 -0.17 -15.07
CA MET A 203 -6.98 1.19 -14.59
C MET A 203 -7.65 1.27 -13.20
N GLN A 204 -8.47 0.26 -12.85
CA GLN A 204 -9.37 0.32 -11.70
C GLN A 204 -8.68 0.53 -10.35
N SER A 205 -7.44 0.03 -10.20
CA SER A 205 -6.66 0.18 -8.96
C SER A 205 -6.40 1.64 -8.58
N GLY A 206 -6.38 2.56 -9.56
CA GLY A 206 -6.16 3.98 -9.34
C GLY A 206 -7.45 4.80 -9.10
N PHE A 207 -8.61 4.27 -9.45
CA PHE A 207 -9.85 5.05 -9.39
C PHE A 207 -10.34 5.28 -7.96
N LEU A 208 -10.30 4.25 -7.12
CA LEU A 208 -10.73 4.39 -5.72
C LEU A 208 -9.85 5.38 -4.94
N PRO A 209 -8.51 5.28 -4.96
CA PRO A 209 -7.65 6.29 -4.35
C PRO A 209 -7.94 7.70 -4.85
N LEU A 210 -8.10 7.88 -6.16
CA LEU A 210 -8.40 9.19 -6.75
C LEU A 210 -9.73 9.78 -6.24
N LEU A 211 -10.79 8.98 -6.16
CA LEU A 211 -12.10 9.43 -5.68
C LEU A 211 -12.08 9.81 -4.19
N LEU A 212 -11.35 9.05 -3.36
CA LEU A 212 -11.33 9.22 -1.91
C LEU A 212 -10.38 10.34 -1.43
N ARG A 213 -9.44 10.80 -2.26
CA ARG A 213 -8.54 11.89 -1.87
C ARG A 213 -9.32 13.17 -1.65
N THR A 214 -9.07 13.82 -0.51
CA THR A 214 -9.60 15.15 -0.17
C THR A 214 -8.57 16.23 -0.50
N GLY A 215 -9.04 17.47 -0.66
CA GLY A 215 -8.16 18.61 -0.95
C GLY A 215 -8.09 18.99 -2.43
N ALA A 216 -7.44 20.11 -2.70
CA ALA A 216 -7.43 20.75 -4.03
C ALA A 216 -6.52 20.05 -5.06
N GLU A 217 -5.69 19.09 -4.65
CA GLU A 217 -4.75 18.41 -5.57
C GLU A 217 -5.47 17.60 -6.65
N VAL A 218 -6.61 16.96 -6.29
CA VAL A 218 -7.44 16.26 -7.25
C VAL A 218 -8.63 17.15 -7.62
N PRO A 219 -8.67 17.69 -8.86
CA PRO A 219 -9.79 18.54 -9.28
C PRO A 219 -11.12 17.80 -9.21
N ASP A 220 -12.15 18.45 -8.67
CA ASP A 220 -13.51 17.89 -8.64
C ASP A 220 -14.03 17.54 -10.04
N THR A 221 -13.62 18.31 -11.05
CA THR A 221 -13.94 18.01 -12.46
C THR A 221 -13.41 16.64 -12.90
N ALA A 222 -12.22 16.23 -12.46
CA ALA A 222 -11.67 14.91 -12.77
C ALA A 222 -12.47 13.80 -12.06
N LYS A 223 -12.86 14.01 -10.81
CA LYS A 223 -13.70 13.07 -10.06
C LYS A 223 -15.09 12.92 -10.69
N LEU A 224 -15.75 14.03 -11.00
CA LEU A 224 -17.07 14.01 -11.65
C LEU A 224 -17.00 13.33 -13.02
N GLN A 225 -15.97 13.60 -13.81
CA GLN A 225 -15.76 12.92 -15.10
C GLN A 225 -15.58 11.42 -14.92
N LEU A 226 -14.81 10.97 -13.93
CA LEU A 226 -14.63 9.55 -13.63
C LEU A 226 -15.94 8.88 -13.22
N ILE A 227 -16.70 9.52 -12.31
CA ILE A 227 -18.00 9.01 -11.86
C ILE A 227 -18.96 8.84 -13.04
N GLU A 228 -19.04 9.83 -13.91
CA GLU A 228 -19.92 9.79 -15.09
C GLU A 228 -19.49 8.71 -16.09
N GLN A 229 -18.18 8.51 -16.32
CA GLN A 229 -17.68 7.43 -17.17
C GLN A 229 -18.00 6.05 -16.57
N LEU A 230 -17.79 5.85 -15.26
CA LEU A 230 -18.13 4.62 -14.57
C LEU A 230 -19.64 4.32 -14.65
N ARG A 231 -20.48 5.36 -14.43
CA ARG A 231 -21.93 5.25 -14.59
C ARG A 231 -22.34 4.79 -16.00
N ARG A 232 -21.71 5.39 -17.05
CA ARG A 232 -21.99 5.02 -18.45
C ARG A 232 -21.56 3.61 -18.81
N MET A 233 -20.51 3.10 -18.18
CA MET A 233 -20.06 1.71 -18.38
C MET A 233 -21.10 0.71 -17.91
N ALA A 234 -21.86 1.02 -16.86
CA ALA A 234 -22.93 0.20 -16.31
C ALA A 234 -22.54 -1.28 -16.06
N THR A 235 -21.25 -1.55 -15.82
CA THR A 235 -20.73 -2.89 -15.52
C THR A 235 -20.80 -3.16 -14.02
N GLN A 236 -20.88 -4.46 -13.66
CA GLN A 236 -20.85 -4.86 -12.25
C GLN A 236 -19.59 -4.34 -11.54
N GLN A 237 -18.45 -4.35 -12.20
CA GLN A 237 -17.17 -3.87 -11.65
C GLN A 237 -17.20 -2.36 -11.40
N ALA A 238 -17.70 -1.55 -12.34
CA ALA A 238 -17.85 -0.12 -12.17
C ALA A 238 -18.82 0.22 -11.03
N ASN A 239 -19.94 -0.47 -10.93
CA ASN A 239 -20.91 -0.29 -9.86
C ASN A 239 -20.33 -0.68 -8.49
N ALA A 240 -19.58 -1.81 -8.41
CA ALA A 240 -18.91 -2.22 -7.17
C ALA A 240 -17.87 -1.19 -6.71
N LEU A 241 -17.13 -0.60 -7.64
CA LEU A 241 -16.16 0.46 -7.33
C LEU A 241 -16.86 1.72 -6.81
N LEU A 242 -17.95 2.17 -7.45
CA LEU A 242 -18.74 3.31 -6.98
C LEU A 242 -19.36 3.04 -5.60
N ALA A 243 -19.89 1.83 -5.36
CA ALA A 243 -20.43 1.44 -4.06
C ALA A 243 -19.35 1.46 -2.96
N THR A 244 -18.15 0.94 -3.25
CA THR A 244 -17.02 1.00 -2.34
C THR A 244 -16.59 2.44 -2.07
N ALA A 245 -16.55 3.28 -3.11
CA ALA A 245 -16.21 4.69 -2.98
C ALA A 245 -17.24 5.43 -2.11
N LEU A 246 -18.54 5.17 -2.28
CA LEU A 246 -19.59 5.79 -1.46
C LEU A 246 -19.47 5.37 0.01
N ALA A 247 -19.30 4.07 0.28
CA ALA A 247 -19.19 3.53 1.62
C ALA A 247 -17.95 4.04 2.37
N SER A 248 -16.85 4.27 1.65
CA SER A 248 -15.56 4.72 2.20
C SER A 248 -15.33 6.23 2.05
N TYR A 249 -16.32 6.99 1.57
CA TYR A 249 -16.13 8.40 1.26
C TYR A 249 -15.81 9.21 2.53
N PRO A 250 -14.71 9.98 2.57
CA PRO A 250 -14.29 10.69 3.75
C PRO A 250 -15.33 11.73 4.22
N ALA A 251 -15.51 11.85 5.53
CA ALA A 251 -16.42 12.87 6.11
C ALA A 251 -16.02 14.32 5.73
N ALA A 252 -14.71 14.57 5.57
CA ALA A 252 -14.16 15.85 5.12
C ALA A 252 -14.17 16.01 3.60
N GLY A 253 -14.70 15.03 2.85
CA GLY A 253 -14.79 15.06 1.40
C GLY A 253 -15.85 16.04 0.89
N ASN A 254 -15.75 16.44 -0.39
CA ASN A 254 -16.72 17.33 -1.01
C ASN A 254 -18.11 16.65 -1.10
N PRO A 255 -19.16 17.21 -0.47
CA PRO A 255 -20.50 16.63 -0.47
C PRO A 255 -21.10 16.48 -1.88
N LYS A 256 -20.72 17.35 -2.83
CA LYS A 256 -21.15 17.26 -4.24
C LYS A 256 -20.61 16.00 -4.91
N ILE A 257 -19.36 15.63 -4.64
CA ILE A 257 -18.78 14.39 -5.17
C ILE A 257 -19.47 13.17 -4.56
N LYS A 258 -19.74 13.18 -3.24
CA LYS A 258 -20.49 12.11 -2.59
C LYS A 258 -21.88 11.93 -3.20
N ALA A 259 -22.61 13.03 -3.40
CA ALA A 259 -23.93 13.01 -4.03
C ALA A 259 -23.87 12.51 -5.47
N ALA A 260 -22.83 12.87 -6.23
CA ALA A 260 -22.63 12.37 -7.59
C ALA A 260 -22.39 10.86 -7.64
N ILE A 261 -21.61 10.29 -6.68
CA ILE A 261 -21.40 8.84 -6.57
C ILE A 261 -22.71 8.13 -6.26
N ASP A 262 -23.48 8.66 -5.29
CA ASP A 262 -24.78 8.11 -4.91
C ASP A 262 -25.78 8.12 -6.07
N ALA A 263 -25.91 9.26 -6.76
CA ALA A 263 -26.74 9.39 -7.95
C ALA A 263 -26.34 8.44 -9.09
N ALA A 264 -25.03 8.22 -9.28
CA ALA A 264 -24.52 7.31 -10.29
C ALA A 264 -24.90 5.84 -10.00
N LEU A 265 -24.99 5.47 -8.73
CA LEU A 265 -25.39 4.11 -8.31
C LEU A 265 -26.90 3.87 -8.40
N HIS A 266 -27.71 4.87 -8.04
CA HIS A 266 -29.15 4.73 -7.90
C HIS A 266 -29.93 5.27 -9.10
N GLY A 267 -29.25 5.70 -10.17
CA GLY A 267 -29.88 6.15 -11.42
C GLY A 267 -30.56 7.51 -11.32
N HIS A 268 -30.33 8.28 -10.25
CA HIS A 268 -30.81 9.66 -10.15
C HIS A 268 -29.93 10.58 -10.99
N THR A 269 -30.50 11.30 -11.93
CA THR A 269 -29.81 12.36 -12.66
C THR A 269 -29.70 13.57 -11.74
N VAL A 270 -28.47 13.91 -11.32
CA VAL A 270 -28.21 15.23 -10.70
C VAL A 270 -28.42 16.26 -11.80
N THR A 271 -29.50 17.05 -11.69
CA THR A 271 -29.77 18.12 -12.66
C THR A 271 -28.69 19.17 -12.54
N SER A 272 -28.24 19.69 -13.69
CA SER A 272 -27.12 20.65 -13.82
C SER A 272 -27.31 21.99 -13.06
N GLY A 273 -28.42 22.18 -12.36
CA GLY A 273 -28.73 23.38 -11.58
C GLY A 273 -28.33 23.29 -10.09
N GLU A 274 -27.89 22.13 -9.60
CA GLU A 274 -27.50 21.93 -8.18
C GLU A 274 -25.97 21.78 -7.97
N LEU A 275 -25.17 21.96 -9.03
CA LEU A 275 -23.70 21.87 -9.00
C LEU A 275 -23.04 23.25 -8.83
#